data_f6a776e6cdf060385323cd18a9386a1d
#
_entry.id   f6a776e6cdf060385323cd18a9386a1d
#
_cell.length_a   1.000
_cell.length_b   1.000
_cell.length_c   1.000
_cell.angle_alpha   90.00
_cell.angle_beta   90.00
_cell.angle_gamma   90.00
#
_symmetry.space_group_name_H-M   'P 1'
#
loop_
_entity.id
_entity.type
_entity.pdbx_description
1 polymer ?
#
loop_
_entity_poly.entity_id
_entity_poly.type
_entity_poly.pdbx_seq_one_letter_code
_entity_poly.pdbx_strand_id
1 'polypeptide(L)'
;MSDIKTKFINDPEQITPELLEGYTLAYADQVKLAGENIVVRTHPKDESKVAIVTLGGSGHEPALSGFVGEGMLDCSVVGDIFAAPGAQRLFQALQLMKREAGILLVVLNHSGDVMSANMACQLAERVGIKVKQVL
;
A
#
# COMPACT_ATOMS: atom_id res chain seq x y z
N MET A 1 19.62 -25.82 -25.51
CA MET A 1 20.27 -24.63 -24.89
C MET A 1 19.16 -23.83 -24.21
N SER A 2 19.18 -23.75 -22.89
CA SER A 2 18.27 -22.85 -22.18
C SER A 2 18.70 -21.42 -22.48
N ASP A 3 17.84 -20.60 -23.05
CA ASP A 3 18.06 -19.16 -23.17
C ASP A 3 18.24 -18.57 -21.76
N ILE A 4 19.47 -18.31 -21.38
CA ILE A 4 19.77 -17.60 -20.14
C ILE A 4 19.33 -16.15 -20.35
N LYS A 5 18.13 -15.83 -19.87
CA LYS A 5 17.64 -14.46 -19.89
C LYS A 5 18.32 -13.68 -18.75
N THR A 6 19.20 -12.77 -19.11
CA THR A 6 19.81 -11.85 -18.16
C THR A 6 18.79 -10.79 -17.75
N LYS A 7 18.63 -10.56 -16.45
CA LYS A 7 17.76 -9.54 -15.86
C LYS A 7 18.55 -8.70 -14.87
N PHE A 8 18.13 -7.44 -14.67
CA PHE A 8 18.69 -6.53 -13.69
C PHE A 8 17.92 -6.66 -12.35
N ILE A 9 17.99 -7.85 -11.76
CA ILE A 9 17.41 -8.16 -10.46
C ILE A 9 18.44 -8.93 -9.63
N ASN A 10 18.35 -8.81 -8.30
CA ASN A 10 19.14 -9.62 -7.37
C ASN A 10 18.38 -10.93 -7.09
N ASP A 11 17.61 -10.96 -6.01
CA ASP A 11 16.75 -12.08 -5.66
C ASP A 11 15.32 -11.82 -6.15
N PRO A 12 14.69 -12.74 -6.89
CA PRO A 12 13.29 -12.59 -7.33
C PRO A 12 12.30 -12.32 -6.20
N GLU A 13 12.54 -12.86 -4.99
CA GLU A 13 11.67 -12.64 -3.83
C GLU A 13 11.86 -11.24 -3.20
N GLN A 14 12.97 -10.56 -3.54
CA GLN A 14 13.29 -9.23 -3.02
C GLN A 14 12.95 -8.08 -3.99
N ILE A 15 12.38 -8.36 -5.14
CA ILE A 15 12.10 -7.33 -6.16
C ILE A 15 11.22 -6.21 -5.58
N THR A 16 10.10 -6.55 -4.95
CA THR A 16 9.20 -5.54 -4.38
C THR A 16 9.82 -4.79 -3.19
N PRO A 17 10.40 -5.46 -2.18
CA PRO A 17 11.11 -4.75 -1.10
C PRO A 17 12.21 -3.82 -1.60
N GLU A 18 13.07 -4.27 -2.51
CA GLU A 18 14.17 -3.45 -3.07
C GLU A 18 13.67 -2.28 -3.90
N LEU A 19 12.59 -2.48 -4.69
CA LEU A 19 11.91 -1.40 -5.40
C LEU A 19 11.45 -0.30 -4.45
N LEU A 20 10.76 -0.67 -3.37
CA LEU A 20 10.20 0.27 -2.41
C LEU A 20 11.28 0.95 -1.57
N GLU A 21 12.36 0.24 -1.23
CA GLU A 21 13.54 0.84 -0.59
C GLU A 21 14.14 1.92 -1.49
N GLY A 22 14.44 1.60 -2.74
CA GLY A 22 14.97 2.57 -3.71
C GLY A 22 14.04 3.75 -3.93
N TYR A 23 12.73 3.50 -4.06
CA TYR A 23 11.72 4.54 -4.23
C TYR A 23 11.67 5.50 -3.05
N THR A 24 11.62 4.97 -1.82
CA THR A 24 11.54 5.80 -0.61
C THR A 24 12.85 6.51 -0.28
N LEU A 25 13.99 5.99 -0.72
CA LEU A 25 15.28 6.71 -0.65
C LEU A 25 15.32 7.88 -1.64
N ALA A 26 14.86 7.66 -2.88
CA ALA A 26 14.86 8.69 -3.92
C ALA A 26 13.91 9.84 -3.61
N TYR A 27 12.79 9.58 -2.94
CA TYR A 27 11.73 10.53 -2.61
C TYR A 27 11.51 10.67 -1.10
N ALA A 28 12.58 10.61 -0.30
CA ALA A 28 12.52 10.59 1.16
C ALA A 28 11.86 11.84 1.78
N ASP A 29 11.84 12.95 1.08
CA ASP A 29 11.13 14.17 1.45
C ASP A 29 9.60 14.02 1.34
N GLN A 30 9.10 13.08 0.55
CA GLN A 30 7.67 12.87 0.29
C GLN A 30 7.13 11.59 0.93
N VAL A 31 7.88 10.50 0.85
CA VAL A 31 7.43 9.15 1.25
C VAL A 31 8.46 8.41 2.08
N LYS A 32 7.97 7.49 2.90
CA LYS A 32 8.77 6.55 3.69
C LYS A 32 8.06 5.21 3.83
N LEU A 33 8.79 4.17 4.20
CA LEU A 33 8.22 2.89 4.61
C LEU A 33 7.74 2.96 6.07
N ALA A 34 6.55 2.45 6.35
CA ALA A 34 5.98 2.34 7.70
C ALA A 34 5.72 0.89 8.12
N GLY A 35 6.44 -0.04 7.52
CA GLY A 35 6.31 -1.47 7.71
C GLY A 35 6.68 -2.21 6.45
N GLU A 36 6.46 -3.51 6.43
CA GLU A 36 6.74 -4.32 5.25
C GLU A 36 5.83 -3.94 4.09
N ASN A 37 6.41 -3.35 3.04
CA ASN A 37 5.73 -2.93 1.82
C ASN A 37 4.52 -1.98 2.06
N ILE A 38 4.61 -1.13 3.09
CA ILE A 38 3.62 -0.09 3.38
C ILE A 38 4.28 1.27 3.16
N VAL A 39 3.87 1.98 2.13
CA VAL A 39 4.37 3.31 1.78
C VAL A 39 3.43 4.36 2.36
N VAL A 40 3.98 5.31 3.11
CA VAL A 40 3.22 6.42 3.72
C VAL A 40 3.89 7.76 3.42
N ARG A 41 3.15 8.83 3.60
CA ARG A 41 3.70 10.19 3.51
C ARG A 41 4.75 10.43 4.61
N THR A 42 5.87 11.05 4.26
CA THR A 42 6.88 11.51 5.24
C THR A 42 6.27 12.56 6.19
N HIS A 43 5.45 13.46 5.65
CA HIS A 43 4.70 14.46 6.41
C HIS A 43 3.23 14.04 6.48
N PRO A 44 2.77 13.47 7.61
CA PRO A 44 1.40 12.99 7.75
C PRO A 44 0.37 14.11 7.56
N LYS A 45 -0.78 13.75 7.00
CA LYS A 45 -1.95 14.63 6.95
C LYS A 45 -2.48 14.90 8.36
N ASP A 46 -3.05 16.07 8.57
CA ASP A 46 -3.79 16.42 9.77
C ASP A 46 -4.80 15.32 10.14
N GLU A 47 -4.77 14.85 11.39
CA GLU A 47 -5.59 13.75 11.88
C GLU A 47 -7.09 14.07 11.92
N SER A 48 -7.47 15.34 11.87
CA SER A 48 -8.87 15.76 11.74
C SER A 48 -9.48 15.47 10.36
N LYS A 49 -8.63 15.11 9.37
CA LYS A 49 -9.05 14.81 8.01
C LYS A 49 -9.03 13.31 7.73
N VAL A 50 -9.91 12.84 6.88
CA VAL A 50 -9.98 11.44 6.43
C VAL A 50 -8.64 11.02 5.81
N ALA A 51 -8.11 9.87 6.22
CA ALA A 51 -6.97 9.26 5.54
C ALA A 51 -7.43 8.54 4.27
N ILE A 52 -6.64 8.67 3.20
CA ILE A 52 -6.89 7.96 1.95
C ILE A 52 -5.86 6.85 1.79
N VAL A 53 -6.33 5.61 1.83
CA VAL A 53 -5.51 4.40 1.77
C VAL A 53 -5.86 3.59 0.53
N THR A 54 -4.87 2.97 -0.08
CA THR A 54 -5.06 2.04 -1.19
C THR A 54 -4.24 0.78 -1.01
N LEU A 55 -4.50 -0.23 -1.84
CA LEU A 55 -3.73 -1.45 -1.96
C LEU A 55 -3.59 -1.85 -3.43
N GLY A 56 -2.58 -2.62 -3.75
CA GLY A 56 -2.39 -3.18 -5.08
C GLY A 56 -1.04 -3.86 -5.23
N GLY A 57 -0.88 -4.67 -6.27
CA GLY A 57 0.39 -5.31 -6.60
C GLY A 57 1.44 -4.31 -7.07
N SER A 58 2.71 -4.67 -6.95
CA SER A 58 3.83 -4.01 -7.63
C SER A 58 3.89 -4.39 -9.11
N GLY A 59 4.72 -3.72 -9.89
CA GLY A 59 4.89 -3.94 -11.32
C GLY A 59 4.03 -3.05 -12.22
N HIS A 60 3.23 -2.18 -11.62
CA HIS A 60 2.38 -1.21 -12.31
C HIS A 60 2.87 0.24 -12.14
N GLU A 61 4.05 0.45 -11.57
CA GLU A 61 4.54 1.76 -11.18
C GLU A 61 4.34 2.82 -12.28
N PRO A 62 3.91 4.01 -11.89
CA PRO A 62 3.78 4.58 -10.53
C PRO A 62 2.54 4.16 -9.74
N ALA A 63 1.65 3.35 -10.30
CA ALA A 63 0.47 2.89 -9.59
C ALA A 63 0.83 1.76 -8.60
N LEU A 64 0.45 1.87 -7.30
CA LEU A 64 -0.29 3.00 -6.75
C LEU A 64 0.58 3.79 -5.77
N SER A 65 1.72 3.23 -5.35
CA SER A 65 2.64 3.84 -4.37
C SER A 65 3.16 5.21 -4.81
N GLY A 66 3.35 5.42 -6.12
CA GLY A 66 3.76 6.71 -6.67
C GLY A 66 2.74 7.84 -6.53
N PHE A 67 1.52 7.54 -6.08
CA PHE A 67 0.49 8.53 -5.80
C PHE A 67 0.40 8.91 -4.31
N VAL A 68 1.28 8.37 -3.47
CA VAL A 68 1.37 8.77 -2.06
C VAL A 68 2.06 10.12 -1.96
N GLY A 69 1.40 11.11 -1.37
CA GLY A 69 1.93 12.44 -1.23
C GLY A 69 0.87 13.47 -0.86
N GLU A 70 1.29 14.72 -0.73
CA GLU A 70 0.40 15.82 -0.41
C GLU A 70 -0.66 16.01 -1.49
N GLY A 71 -1.92 16.11 -1.07
CA GLY A 71 -3.07 16.28 -1.96
C GLY A 71 -3.57 14.99 -2.61
N MET A 72 -2.93 13.85 -2.36
CA MET A 72 -3.29 12.55 -2.92
C MET A 72 -3.41 11.47 -1.84
N LEU A 73 -2.86 10.27 -2.07
CA LEU A 73 -2.92 9.16 -1.10
C LEU A 73 -2.08 9.45 0.15
N ASP A 74 -2.54 8.97 1.30
CA ASP A 74 -1.78 9.00 2.55
C ASP A 74 -0.99 7.70 2.79
N CYS A 75 -1.49 6.58 2.23
CA CYS A 75 -0.87 5.27 2.38
C CYS A 75 -1.17 4.37 1.18
N SER A 76 -0.19 3.61 0.75
CA SER A 76 -0.33 2.52 -0.23
C SER A 76 0.27 1.23 0.32
N VAL A 77 -0.52 0.17 0.30
CA VAL A 77 -0.10 -1.18 0.69
C VAL A 77 0.24 -1.97 -0.56
N VAL A 78 1.51 -2.38 -0.67
CA VAL A 78 2.04 -2.95 -1.90
C VAL A 78 2.18 -4.46 -1.78
N GLY A 79 1.61 -5.17 -2.72
CA GLY A 79 1.75 -6.62 -2.90
C GLY A 79 2.96 -6.99 -3.74
N ASP A 80 3.12 -8.29 -3.97
CA ASP A 80 4.13 -8.79 -4.89
C ASP A 80 3.79 -8.40 -6.35
N ILE A 81 4.68 -8.73 -7.28
CA ILE A 81 4.50 -8.35 -8.69
C ILE A 81 3.17 -8.92 -9.21
N PHE A 82 2.29 -8.01 -9.65
CA PHE A 82 0.95 -8.30 -10.18
C PHE A 82 0.05 -9.11 -9.25
N ALA A 83 0.31 -9.05 -7.93
CA ALA A 83 -0.47 -9.74 -6.91
C ALA A 83 -0.93 -8.78 -5.80
N ALA A 84 -2.18 -8.91 -5.39
CA ALA A 84 -2.72 -8.12 -4.28
C ALA A 84 -1.97 -8.42 -2.97
N PRO A 85 -1.76 -7.41 -2.10
CA PRO A 85 -1.21 -7.66 -0.77
C PRO A 85 -2.20 -8.45 0.09
N GLY A 86 -1.68 -9.24 1.02
CA GLY A 86 -2.52 -10.00 1.95
C GLY A 86 -3.33 -9.08 2.89
N ALA A 87 -4.52 -9.55 3.29
CA ALA A 87 -5.43 -8.81 4.16
C ALA A 87 -4.78 -8.39 5.49
N GLN A 88 -3.86 -9.19 6.02
CA GLN A 88 -3.17 -8.86 7.28
C GLN A 88 -2.27 -7.63 7.13
N ARG A 89 -1.53 -7.49 6.02
CA ARG A 89 -0.70 -6.30 5.73
C ARG A 89 -1.58 -5.07 5.55
N LEU A 90 -2.70 -5.21 4.84
CA LEU A 90 -3.66 -4.11 4.71
C LEU A 90 -4.26 -3.71 6.06
N PHE A 91 -4.61 -4.67 6.90
CA PHE A 91 -5.10 -4.39 8.25
C PHE A 91 -4.07 -3.62 9.11
N GLN A 92 -2.79 -3.98 9.03
CA GLN A 92 -1.71 -3.23 9.69
C GLN A 92 -1.67 -1.76 9.22
N ALA A 93 -1.82 -1.53 7.91
CA ALA A 93 -1.89 -0.18 7.37
C ALA A 93 -3.12 0.59 7.87
N LEU A 94 -4.28 -0.06 7.95
CA LEU A 94 -5.50 0.55 8.52
C LEU A 94 -5.32 0.91 10.00
N GLN A 95 -4.59 0.09 10.77
CA GLN A 95 -4.23 0.42 12.16
C GLN A 95 -3.31 1.64 12.24
N LEU A 96 -2.29 1.73 11.37
CA LEU A 96 -1.38 2.88 11.28
C LEU A 96 -2.11 4.18 10.90
N MET A 97 -3.10 4.08 10.04
CA MET A 97 -3.87 5.22 9.53
C MET A 97 -5.10 5.56 10.38
N LYS A 98 -5.36 4.80 11.46
CA LYS A 98 -6.52 5.00 12.34
C LYS A 98 -6.61 6.44 12.84
N ARG A 99 -7.79 7.04 12.67
CA ARG A 99 -8.12 8.39 13.15
C ARG A 99 -9.63 8.56 13.32
N GLU A 100 -10.04 9.57 14.10
CA GLU A 100 -11.46 9.80 14.36
C GLU A 100 -12.25 10.14 13.09
N ALA A 101 -11.65 10.92 12.19
CA ALA A 101 -12.23 11.26 10.89
C ALA A 101 -12.47 10.04 9.98
N GLY A 102 -11.82 8.92 10.28
CA GLY A 102 -11.95 7.69 9.53
C GLY A 102 -10.99 7.56 8.35
N ILE A 103 -11.15 6.47 7.62
CA ILE A 103 -10.32 6.07 6.48
C ILE A 103 -11.22 5.87 5.26
N LEU A 104 -10.83 6.44 4.13
CA LEU A 104 -11.34 6.08 2.81
C LEU A 104 -10.37 5.06 2.18
N LEU A 105 -10.83 3.83 1.99
CA LEU A 105 -10.07 2.78 1.33
C LEU A 105 -10.48 2.71 -0.15
N VAL A 106 -9.56 3.10 -1.02
CA VAL A 106 -9.75 3.03 -2.48
C VAL A 106 -9.21 1.70 -2.98
N VAL A 107 -10.06 0.89 -3.59
CA VAL A 107 -9.77 -0.48 -4.00
C VAL A 107 -9.91 -0.60 -5.52
N LEU A 108 -8.90 -1.15 -6.18
CA LEU A 108 -9.03 -1.54 -7.58
C LEU A 108 -10.00 -2.73 -7.69
N ASN A 109 -10.87 -2.69 -8.68
CA ASN A 109 -11.88 -3.74 -8.88
C ASN A 109 -11.27 -5.02 -9.49
N HIS A 110 -10.20 -5.52 -8.87
CA HIS A 110 -9.60 -6.83 -9.12
C HIS A 110 -9.96 -7.79 -7.99
N SER A 111 -10.24 -9.04 -8.30
CA SER A 111 -10.75 -10.02 -7.33
C SER A 111 -9.86 -10.19 -6.09
N GLY A 112 -8.54 -10.21 -6.27
CA GLY A 112 -7.57 -10.32 -5.17
C GLY A 112 -7.59 -9.10 -4.25
N ASP A 113 -7.61 -7.90 -4.83
CA ASP A 113 -7.66 -6.64 -4.06
C ASP A 113 -8.97 -6.52 -3.29
N VAL A 114 -10.09 -6.82 -3.94
CA VAL A 114 -11.43 -6.79 -3.32
C VAL A 114 -11.52 -7.79 -2.17
N MET A 115 -11.00 -9.01 -2.35
CA MET A 115 -11.01 -10.03 -1.30
C MET A 115 -10.16 -9.59 -0.09
N SER A 116 -8.95 -9.11 -0.31
CA SER A 116 -8.07 -8.62 0.74
C SER A 116 -8.67 -7.42 1.47
N ALA A 117 -9.27 -6.48 0.73
CA ALA A 117 -9.94 -5.31 1.29
C ALA A 117 -11.12 -5.70 2.18
N ASN A 118 -12.00 -6.60 1.71
CA ASN A 118 -13.15 -7.06 2.48
C ASN A 118 -12.72 -7.71 3.80
N MET A 119 -11.71 -8.59 3.78
CA MET A 119 -11.19 -9.23 4.97
C MET A 119 -10.56 -8.23 5.95
N ALA A 120 -9.75 -7.29 5.44
CA ALA A 120 -9.12 -6.27 6.27
C ALA A 120 -10.15 -5.32 6.89
N CYS A 121 -11.21 -4.94 6.15
CA CYS A 121 -12.30 -4.13 6.68
C CYS A 121 -13.07 -4.84 7.79
N GLN A 122 -13.32 -6.13 7.67
CA GLN A 122 -13.94 -6.93 8.75
C GLN A 122 -13.08 -6.95 10.02
N LEU A 123 -11.75 -7.07 9.88
CA LEU A 123 -10.83 -6.99 11.01
C LEU A 123 -10.82 -5.59 11.62
N ALA A 124 -10.82 -4.55 10.79
CA ALA A 124 -10.87 -3.15 11.22
C ALA A 124 -12.13 -2.83 12.01
N GLU A 125 -13.30 -3.31 11.56
CA GLU A 125 -14.58 -3.12 12.24
C GLU A 125 -14.58 -3.71 13.65
N ARG A 126 -14.00 -4.93 13.82
CA ARG A 126 -13.91 -5.60 15.14
C ARG A 126 -13.13 -4.83 16.18
N VAL A 127 -12.21 -3.96 15.76
CA VAL A 127 -11.37 -3.14 16.65
C VAL A 127 -11.73 -1.65 16.58
N GLY A 128 -12.89 -1.32 16.04
CA GLY A 128 -13.45 0.03 16.04
C GLY A 128 -12.73 1.03 15.11
N ILE A 129 -12.09 0.55 14.03
CA ILE A 129 -11.51 1.42 13.01
C ILE A 129 -12.56 1.75 11.97
N LYS A 130 -12.83 3.05 11.78
CA LYS A 130 -13.83 3.53 10.81
C LYS A 130 -13.23 3.50 9.40
N VAL A 131 -13.71 2.60 8.56
CA VAL A 131 -13.28 2.49 7.15
C VAL A 131 -14.49 2.55 6.23
N LYS A 132 -14.40 3.38 5.20
CA LYS A 132 -15.32 3.39 4.06
C LYS A 132 -14.57 2.89 2.84
N GLN A 133 -15.01 1.78 2.27
CA GLN A 133 -14.44 1.23 1.04
C GLN A 133 -15.17 1.79 -0.19
N VAL A 134 -14.40 2.05 -1.24
CA VAL A 134 -14.88 2.39 -2.58
C VAL A 134 -14.11 1.57 -3.62
N LEU A 135 -14.83 1.03 -4.61
CA LEU A 135 -14.30 0.26 -5.74
C LEU A 135 -14.20 1.15 -6.97
#